data_54bb7fb13fdb35cf36143e9c0292d8e0
#
_entry.id   54bb7fb13fdb35cf36143e9c0292d8e0
#
_cell.length_a   1.000
_cell.length_b   1.000
_cell.length_c   1.000
_cell.angle_alpha   90.00
_cell.angle_beta   90.00
_cell.angle_gamma   90.00
#
_symmetry.space_group_name_H-M   'P 1'
#
loop_
_entity.id
_entity.type
_entity.pdbx_description
1 polymer ?
#
loop_
_entity_poly.entity_id
_entity_poly.type
_entity_poly.pdbx_seq_one_letter_code
_entity_poly.pdbx_strand_id
1 'polypeptide(L)'
;MALKTSYVGYQSFIEDNNGNYIFPITDTSSVRKGSKSLDEILVEVNQVISANKTDINNKMTELKNSMNVVLGTKSYTFKEALLYLYNNLSSLQASVNTNTKKISSISDSISKIESSLNAVKTNVTKNSNNISSLNTTVDGIKRRIRYASSLTELQTFCNQTINDNRPTTIYLKSGTYTANSPIRINQDTKIIGLGECTILCNNSATNIVFTNNLNNSHVKYTGPGDIVIENFNFDGKNTTNTMTVIGLGHAANVEIKKCFFKNFNRWHNIELNGCSNCLIEDCSFENYGNTDRSNATEVIQIDAMFNSTVYPWTANYDGTACKNIEINRCKFNNIMASCIGNHSFGSGVCPENIHVTKCEFKDCIYGITLDDVQNLNVHNCLAKGVDIFIYTNNAQNKVNGVFVSGNYYEGMLETGSRLGIEGRFMKIGDKYKANDPINVLHVWNNHITKAYRHGIGFTADFVQINNNTFYKCGGNGIYCWGGFHINVNNNTCSQIALTLDNCSGVAVGGNVSLEASVCMINNNDATIRLKSVDTVYRCYITGNIAGIAYESDESLYSSKSIKVENNGHI
;
A
#
# COMPACT_ATOMS: atom_id res chain seq x y z
N MET A 1 -14.24 17.07 12.10
CA MET A 1 -15.38 16.21 12.48
C MET A 1 -15.32 14.98 11.61
N ALA A 2 -14.95 13.83 12.18
CA ALA A 2 -14.85 12.59 11.41
C ALA A 2 -16.25 11.97 11.32
N LEU A 3 -16.85 11.96 10.15
CA LEU A 3 -18.09 11.25 9.86
C LEU A 3 -17.77 9.81 9.48
N LYS A 4 -18.29 8.84 10.23
CA LYS A 4 -18.25 7.42 9.85
C LYS A 4 -19.44 7.11 8.94
N THR A 5 -19.19 6.57 7.77
CA THR A 5 -20.23 6.04 6.89
C THR A 5 -20.37 4.54 7.12
N SER A 6 -21.56 4.11 7.59
CA SER A 6 -21.92 2.70 7.68
C SER A 6 -22.95 2.36 6.60
N TYR A 7 -22.73 1.31 5.85
CA TYR A 7 -23.67 0.82 4.84
C TYR A 7 -24.53 -0.31 5.41
N VAL A 8 -25.82 -0.08 5.52
CA VAL A 8 -26.82 -1.13 5.77
C VAL A 8 -27.90 -1.05 4.69
N GLY A 9 -27.82 -1.89 3.69
CA GLY A 9 -28.75 -1.87 2.56
C GLY A 9 -28.53 -0.70 1.60
N TYR A 10 -29.51 -0.44 0.73
CA TYR A 10 -29.44 0.58 -0.33
C TYR A 10 -29.61 2.05 0.12
N GLN A 11 -29.56 2.34 1.41
CA GLN A 11 -29.64 3.71 1.93
C GLN A 11 -28.37 4.04 2.72
N SER A 12 -27.70 5.13 2.35
CA SER A 12 -26.57 5.68 3.09
C SER A 12 -27.07 6.59 4.20
N PHE A 13 -26.64 6.34 5.40
CA PHE A 13 -26.91 7.17 6.58
C PHE A 13 -25.64 7.94 6.97
N ILE A 14 -25.81 9.13 7.48
CA ILE A 14 -24.72 9.88 8.12
C ILE A 14 -24.96 9.79 9.62
N GLU A 15 -23.97 9.27 10.33
CA GLU A 15 -23.99 9.15 11.78
C GLU A 15 -23.22 10.34 12.40
N ASP A 16 -23.82 11.01 13.37
CA ASP A 16 -23.13 12.05 14.14
C ASP A 16 -22.18 11.46 15.18
N ASN A 17 -21.38 12.30 15.82
CA ASN A 17 -20.40 11.85 16.80
C ASN A 17 -21.02 11.21 18.07
N ASN A 18 -22.31 11.18 18.21
CA ASN A 18 -23.07 10.61 19.33
C ASN A 18 -23.79 9.30 18.96
N GLY A 19 -23.60 8.81 17.75
CA GLY A 19 -24.22 7.55 17.29
C GLY A 19 -25.65 7.70 16.76
N ASN A 20 -26.12 8.94 16.48
CA ASN A 20 -27.44 9.14 15.91
C ASN A 20 -27.39 9.20 14.38
N TYR A 21 -28.36 8.56 13.73
CA TYR A 21 -28.48 8.57 12.29
C TYR A 21 -29.20 9.83 11.80
N ILE A 22 -28.61 10.57 10.88
CA ILE A 22 -29.18 11.74 10.25
C ILE A 22 -29.75 11.34 8.89
N PHE A 23 -31.07 11.40 8.77
CA PHE A 23 -31.75 11.13 7.50
C PHE A 23 -31.86 12.42 6.67
N PRO A 24 -31.72 12.35 5.36
CA PRO A 24 -32.01 13.50 4.50
C PRO A 24 -33.50 13.84 4.61
N ILE A 25 -33.81 15.07 5.04
CA ILE A 25 -35.17 15.57 5.10
C ILE A 25 -35.61 15.91 3.68
N THR A 26 -36.51 15.14 3.13
CA THR A 26 -37.03 15.31 1.76
C THR A 26 -38.41 15.96 1.70
N ASP A 27 -39.08 16.17 2.86
CA ASP A 27 -40.45 16.65 2.95
C ASP A 27 -40.58 17.72 4.07
N THR A 28 -41.36 18.78 3.81
CA THR A 28 -41.69 19.82 4.80
C THR A 28 -42.53 19.28 5.97
N SER A 29 -43.23 18.18 5.80
CA SER A 29 -43.95 17.48 6.87
C SER A 29 -43.03 16.94 7.96
N SER A 30 -41.75 16.76 7.67
CA SER A 30 -40.73 16.29 8.60
C SER A 30 -40.03 17.42 9.39
N VAL A 31 -40.30 18.70 9.07
CA VAL A 31 -39.78 19.84 9.86
C VAL A 31 -40.61 19.96 11.13
N ARG A 32 -40.01 19.67 12.28
CA ARG A 32 -40.68 19.68 13.59
C ARG A 32 -40.08 20.73 14.53
N LYS A 33 -40.95 21.39 15.30
CA LYS A 33 -40.55 22.20 16.47
C LYS A 33 -40.98 21.45 17.73
N GLY A 34 -40.09 20.81 18.38
CA GLY A 34 -40.41 19.87 19.47
C GLY A 34 -41.07 18.60 18.92
N SER A 35 -42.23 18.21 19.46
CA SER A 35 -42.98 17.01 19.07
C SER A 35 -43.98 17.24 17.92
N LYS A 36 -44.16 18.48 17.44
CA LYS A 36 -45.21 18.81 16.46
C LYS A 36 -44.59 19.23 15.13
N SER A 37 -45.23 18.82 14.02
CA SER A 37 -44.91 19.28 12.69
C SER A 37 -45.35 20.73 12.49
N LEU A 38 -44.83 21.42 11.48
CA LEU A 38 -45.24 22.79 11.12
C LEU A 38 -46.75 22.84 10.78
N ASP A 39 -47.25 21.84 10.07
CA ASP A 39 -48.67 21.76 9.70
C ASP A 39 -49.57 21.57 10.93
N GLU A 40 -49.17 20.79 11.91
CA GLU A 40 -49.92 20.64 13.17
C GLU A 40 -49.95 21.96 13.95
N ILE A 41 -48.87 22.74 13.97
CA ILE A 41 -48.84 24.06 14.61
C ILE A 41 -49.80 25.04 13.88
N LEU A 42 -49.81 25.08 12.57
CA LEU A 42 -50.72 25.89 11.78
C LEU A 42 -52.18 25.55 12.00
N VAL A 43 -52.54 24.25 12.11
CA VAL A 43 -53.88 23.80 12.45
C VAL A 43 -54.30 24.32 13.82
N GLU A 44 -53.47 24.18 14.86
CA GLU A 44 -53.78 24.68 16.20
C GLU A 44 -53.99 26.19 16.25
N VAL A 45 -53.15 26.98 15.57
CA VAL A 45 -53.32 28.44 15.48
C VAL A 45 -54.70 28.81 14.83
N ASN A 46 -55.08 28.17 13.75
CA ASN A 46 -56.37 28.39 13.10
C ASN A 46 -57.57 27.97 14.00
N GLN A 47 -57.44 26.93 14.77
CA GLN A 47 -58.47 26.52 15.75
C GLN A 47 -58.67 27.57 16.86
N VAL A 48 -57.58 28.15 17.39
CA VAL A 48 -57.63 29.24 18.41
C VAL A 48 -58.29 30.49 17.83
N ILE A 49 -57.94 30.90 16.61
CA ILE A 49 -58.56 32.05 15.94
C ILE A 49 -60.05 31.83 15.76
N SER A 50 -60.47 30.63 15.33
CA SER A 50 -61.89 30.29 15.10
C SER A 50 -62.69 30.30 16.39
N ALA A 51 -62.13 29.73 17.49
CA ALA A 51 -62.79 29.71 18.80
C ALA A 51 -62.99 31.15 19.34
N ASN A 52 -62.01 32.01 19.25
CA ASN A 52 -62.14 33.41 19.68
C ASN A 52 -63.17 34.21 18.88
N LYS A 53 -63.25 33.98 17.56
CA LYS A 53 -64.28 34.58 16.72
C LYS A 53 -65.70 34.14 17.13
N THR A 54 -65.86 32.88 17.47
CA THR A 54 -67.11 32.31 17.94
C THR A 54 -67.53 32.90 19.31
N ASP A 55 -66.60 33.03 20.27
CA ASP A 55 -66.85 33.64 21.58
C ASP A 55 -67.30 35.11 21.47
N ILE A 56 -66.66 35.90 20.61
CA ILE A 56 -67.06 37.29 20.33
C ILE A 56 -68.50 37.33 19.77
N ASN A 57 -68.85 36.51 18.80
CA ASN A 57 -70.17 36.50 18.20
C ASN A 57 -71.24 36.09 19.21
N ASN A 58 -70.97 35.13 20.06
CA ASN A 58 -71.92 34.67 21.11
C ASN A 58 -72.19 35.83 22.09
N LYS A 59 -71.19 36.52 22.60
CA LYS A 59 -71.36 37.67 23.50
C LYS A 59 -72.10 38.85 22.87
N MET A 60 -71.89 39.10 21.57
CA MET A 60 -72.65 40.08 20.82
C MET A 60 -74.14 39.68 20.74
N THR A 61 -74.45 38.39 20.55
CA THR A 61 -75.80 37.88 20.50
C THR A 61 -76.48 37.93 21.86
N GLU A 62 -75.82 37.56 22.94
CA GLU A 62 -76.30 37.70 24.31
C GLU A 62 -76.64 39.13 24.66
N LEU A 63 -75.78 40.11 24.30
CA LEU A 63 -76.06 41.52 24.50
C LEU A 63 -77.30 41.98 23.72
N LYS A 64 -77.46 41.60 22.46
CA LYS A 64 -78.62 41.91 21.65
C LYS A 64 -79.93 41.39 22.28
N ASN A 65 -79.88 40.17 22.81
CA ASN A 65 -81.06 39.56 23.46
C ASN A 65 -81.37 40.25 24.81
N SER A 66 -80.41 40.64 25.61
CA SER A 66 -80.62 41.39 26.86
C SER A 66 -81.18 42.79 26.61
N MET A 67 -80.75 43.46 25.56
CA MET A 67 -81.34 44.73 25.15
C MET A 67 -82.79 44.65 24.68
N ASN A 68 -83.16 43.53 23.96
CA ASN A 68 -84.56 43.28 23.53
C ASN A 68 -85.46 42.99 24.73
N VAL A 69 -84.99 42.24 25.76
CA VAL A 69 -85.75 41.94 26.98
C VAL A 69 -85.97 43.21 27.83
N VAL A 70 -85.03 44.11 27.92
CA VAL A 70 -85.17 45.32 28.70
C VAL A 70 -86.18 46.32 28.04
N LEU A 71 -86.29 46.28 26.72
CA LEU A 71 -87.25 47.16 25.99
C LEU A 71 -88.64 46.56 25.88
N GLY A 72 -88.87 45.25 26.27
CA GLY A 72 -90.09 44.52 25.87
C GLY A 72 -91.17 44.35 26.94
N THR A 73 -90.97 44.35 28.23
CA THR A 73 -91.98 43.78 29.18
C THR A 73 -92.01 44.26 30.62
N LYS A 74 -91.30 45.27 31.07
CA LYS A 74 -91.41 45.77 32.45
C LYS A 74 -91.24 47.33 32.46
N SER A 75 -92.20 48.02 33.18
CA SER A 75 -92.10 49.45 33.47
C SER A 75 -91.00 49.69 34.54
N TYR A 76 -89.87 49.97 34.09
CA TYR A 76 -88.76 50.51 34.92
C TYR A 76 -88.97 52.01 35.05
N THR A 77 -88.67 52.64 36.18
CA THR A 77 -88.45 54.06 36.23
C THR A 77 -87.36 54.40 35.23
N PHE A 78 -87.48 55.53 34.56
CA PHE A 78 -86.48 55.95 33.55
C PHE A 78 -85.04 55.90 34.09
N LYS A 79 -84.89 56.22 35.37
CA LYS A 79 -83.62 56.20 36.05
C LYS A 79 -83.05 54.75 36.18
N GLU A 80 -83.86 53.75 36.51
CA GLU A 80 -83.48 52.36 36.63
C GLU A 80 -83.15 51.73 35.24
N ALA A 81 -83.93 52.09 34.23
CA ALA A 81 -83.65 51.65 32.88
C ALA A 81 -82.34 52.27 32.35
N LEU A 82 -82.09 53.55 32.63
CA LEU A 82 -80.80 54.18 32.29
C LEU A 82 -79.62 53.52 33.02
N LEU A 83 -79.79 53.25 34.32
CA LEU A 83 -78.75 52.62 35.12
C LEU A 83 -78.47 51.16 34.61
N TYR A 84 -79.53 50.45 34.28
CA TYR A 84 -79.40 49.12 33.68
C TYR A 84 -78.65 49.14 32.36
N LEU A 85 -79.03 50.06 31.46
CA LEU A 85 -78.32 50.21 30.17
C LEU A 85 -76.87 50.64 30.37
N TYR A 86 -76.60 51.57 31.30
CA TYR A 86 -75.25 52.04 31.62
C TYR A 86 -74.36 50.84 32.15
N ASN A 87 -74.91 50.03 33.06
CA ASN A 87 -74.17 48.91 33.61
C ASN A 87 -73.89 47.84 32.51
N ASN A 88 -74.89 47.60 31.65
CA ASN A 88 -74.66 46.64 30.53
C ASN A 88 -73.68 47.19 29.51
N LEU A 89 -73.73 48.47 29.22
CA LEU A 89 -72.77 49.17 28.33
C LEU A 89 -71.35 49.11 28.91
N SER A 90 -71.21 49.36 30.21
CA SER A 90 -69.94 49.28 30.91
C SER A 90 -69.34 47.82 30.88
N SER A 91 -70.21 46.84 31.10
CA SER A 91 -69.82 45.43 30.99
C SER A 91 -69.39 45.04 29.60
N LEU A 92 -70.15 45.52 28.61
CA LEU A 92 -69.81 45.32 27.18
C LEU A 92 -68.51 45.96 26.84
N GLN A 93 -68.27 47.20 27.29
CA GLN A 93 -67.00 47.90 27.05
C GLN A 93 -65.84 47.18 27.67
N ALA A 94 -66.00 46.61 28.90
CA ALA A 94 -64.97 45.81 29.53
C ALA A 94 -64.68 44.51 28.72
N SER A 95 -65.73 43.88 28.20
CA SER A 95 -65.60 42.69 27.37
C SER A 95 -64.91 42.97 26.04
N VAL A 96 -65.26 44.09 25.39
CA VAL A 96 -64.62 44.55 24.16
C VAL A 96 -63.12 44.85 24.40
N ASN A 97 -62.82 45.56 25.50
CA ASN A 97 -61.41 45.84 25.84
C ASN A 97 -60.60 44.56 26.09
N THR A 98 -61.24 43.59 26.79
CA THR A 98 -60.61 42.27 27.02
C THR A 98 -60.34 41.54 25.70
N ASN A 99 -61.31 41.51 24.81
CA ASN A 99 -61.17 40.86 23.51
C ASN A 99 -60.14 41.57 22.61
N THR A 100 -60.10 42.91 22.65
CA THR A 100 -59.09 43.69 21.95
C THR A 100 -57.67 43.32 22.41
N LYS A 101 -57.44 43.17 23.73
CA LYS A 101 -56.17 42.71 24.26
C LYS A 101 -55.84 41.28 23.82
N LYS A 102 -56.81 40.38 23.79
CA LYS A 102 -56.60 39.00 23.29
C LYS A 102 -56.24 39.00 21.80
N ILE A 103 -56.95 39.79 20.98
CA ILE A 103 -56.63 39.93 19.56
C ILE A 103 -55.24 40.45 19.34
N SER A 104 -54.81 41.47 20.11
CA SER A 104 -53.43 41.98 20.05
C SER A 104 -52.41 40.89 20.38
N SER A 105 -52.64 40.13 21.45
CA SER A 105 -51.74 39.02 21.85
C SER A 105 -51.69 37.89 20.78
N ILE A 106 -52.79 37.61 20.09
CA ILE A 106 -52.84 36.68 18.97
C ILE A 106 -52.03 37.21 17.81
N SER A 107 -52.19 38.51 17.47
CA SER A 107 -51.42 39.18 16.40
C SER A 107 -49.91 39.11 16.66
N ASP A 108 -49.48 39.36 17.90
CA ASP A 108 -48.08 39.24 18.29
C ASP A 108 -47.55 37.80 18.14
N SER A 109 -48.41 36.82 18.49
CA SER A 109 -48.10 35.40 18.36
C SER A 109 -47.96 34.99 16.90
N ILE A 110 -48.85 35.47 16.02
CA ILE A 110 -48.77 35.25 14.58
C ILE A 110 -47.47 35.81 14.02
N SER A 111 -47.11 37.05 14.37
CA SER A 111 -45.87 37.68 13.92
C SER A 111 -44.62 36.89 14.32
N LYS A 112 -44.61 36.30 15.54
CA LYS A 112 -43.54 35.40 16.01
C LYS A 112 -43.50 34.12 15.20
N ILE A 113 -44.64 33.54 14.88
CA ILE A 113 -44.74 32.33 14.06
C ILE A 113 -44.24 32.61 12.64
N GLU A 114 -44.62 33.72 12.04
CA GLU A 114 -44.15 34.13 10.72
C GLU A 114 -42.63 34.32 10.67
N SER A 115 -42.09 34.95 11.70
CA SER A 115 -40.64 35.12 11.85
C SER A 115 -39.92 33.74 11.96
N SER A 116 -40.49 32.84 12.77
CA SER A 116 -39.96 31.48 12.93
C SER A 116 -40.06 30.68 11.65
N LEU A 117 -41.17 30.80 10.91
CA LEU A 117 -41.38 30.14 9.62
C LEU A 117 -40.37 30.63 8.57
N ASN A 118 -40.10 31.91 8.52
CA ASN A 118 -39.09 32.49 7.62
C ASN A 118 -37.67 31.99 7.96
N ALA A 119 -37.35 31.87 9.25
CA ALA A 119 -36.10 31.26 9.69
C ALA A 119 -35.98 29.80 9.28
N VAL A 120 -37.06 29.01 9.42
CA VAL A 120 -37.11 27.60 8.97
C VAL A 120 -36.94 27.51 7.45
N LYS A 121 -37.64 28.33 6.66
CA LYS A 121 -37.47 28.38 5.20
C LYS A 121 -36.03 28.65 4.80
N THR A 122 -35.38 29.60 5.46
CA THR A 122 -33.98 29.93 5.22
C THR A 122 -33.06 28.76 5.52
N ASN A 123 -33.30 28.07 6.64
CA ASN A 123 -32.52 26.86 7.01
C ASN A 123 -32.75 25.72 6.03
N VAL A 124 -33.98 25.49 5.58
CA VAL A 124 -34.30 24.47 4.56
C VAL A 124 -33.56 24.76 3.25
N THR A 125 -33.56 26.00 2.79
CA THR A 125 -32.81 26.40 1.58
C THR A 125 -31.30 26.16 1.76
N LYS A 126 -30.74 26.57 2.91
CA LYS A 126 -29.33 26.34 3.23
C LYS A 126 -28.98 24.86 3.25
N ASN A 127 -29.83 24.03 3.89
CA ASN A 127 -29.61 22.59 3.95
C ASN A 127 -29.74 21.94 2.57
N SER A 128 -30.67 22.38 1.74
CA SER A 128 -30.80 21.91 0.35
C SER A 128 -29.53 22.20 -0.45
N ASN A 129 -28.96 23.38 -0.31
CA ASN A 129 -27.70 23.76 -0.95
C ASN A 129 -26.52 22.91 -0.43
N ASN A 130 -26.47 22.68 0.88
CA ASN A 130 -25.45 21.84 1.50
C ASN A 130 -25.56 20.37 1.00
N ILE A 131 -26.76 19.84 0.89
CA ILE A 131 -27.03 18.49 0.34
C ILE A 131 -26.59 18.43 -1.13
N SER A 132 -26.89 19.45 -1.93
CA SER A 132 -26.47 19.50 -3.33
C SER A 132 -24.95 19.55 -3.45
N SER A 133 -24.28 20.35 -2.63
CA SER A 133 -22.82 20.40 -2.56
C SER A 133 -22.22 19.08 -2.11
N LEU A 134 -22.82 18.44 -1.08
CA LEU A 134 -22.39 17.12 -0.60
C LEU A 134 -22.57 16.05 -1.66
N ASN A 135 -23.68 16.03 -2.37
CA ASN A 135 -23.92 15.09 -3.47
C ASN A 135 -22.89 15.28 -4.59
N THR A 136 -22.56 16.51 -4.95
CA THR A 136 -21.50 16.79 -5.93
C THR A 136 -20.16 16.26 -5.45
N THR A 137 -19.83 16.47 -4.17
CA THR A 137 -18.58 15.95 -3.57
C THR A 137 -18.57 14.42 -3.55
N VAL A 138 -19.66 13.80 -3.12
CA VAL A 138 -19.80 12.31 -3.10
C VAL A 138 -19.72 11.74 -4.51
N ASP A 139 -20.33 12.36 -5.50
CA ASP A 139 -20.21 11.92 -6.90
C ASP A 139 -18.79 12.10 -7.43
N GLY A 140 -18.05 13.10 -6.99
CA GLY A 140 -16.64 13.30 -7.30
C GLY A 140 -15.73 12.21 -6.73
N ILE A 141 -16.04 11.68 -5.53
CA ILE A 141 -15.28 10.60 -4.89
C ILE A 141 -15.77 9.20 -5.28
N LYS A 142 -16.98 9.04 -5.77
CA LYS A 142 -17.44 7.73 -6.26
C LYS A 142 -16.59 7.29 -7.45
N ARG A 143 -15.99 6.09 -7.31
CA ARG A 143 -15.21 5.49 -8.39
C ARG A 143 -16.11 5.20 -9.60
N ARG A 144 -15.70 5.68 -10.76
CA ARG A 144 -16.36 5.39 -12.04
C ARG A 144 -16.11 3.94 -12.41
N ILE A 145 -17.12 3.23 -12.90
CA ILE A 145 -16.99 1.87 -13.43
C ILE A 145 -17.17 1.91 -14.95
N ARG A 146 -16.28 1.25 -15.68
CA ARG A 146 -16.28 1.11 -17.13
C ARG A 146 -16.01 -0.33 -17.54
N TYR A 147 -16.54 -0.75 -18.66
CA TYR A 147 -16.33 -2.07 -19.25
C TYR A 147 -15.78 -1.91 -20.67
N ALA A 148 -14.51 -2.22 -20.85
CA ALA A 148 -13.84 -2.19 -22.16
C ALA A 148 -13.94 -3.56 -22.83
N SER A 149 -14.14 -3.57 -24.12
CA SER A 149 -14.13 -4.77 -24.98
C SER A 149 -12.95 -4.78 -25.96
N SER A 150 -12.08 -3.78 -25.91
CA SER A 150 -10.84 -3.68 -26.67
C SER A 150 -9.80 -2.85 -25.93
N LEU A 151 -8.52 -2.97 -26.32
CA LEU A 151 -7.44 -2.13 -25.77
C LEU A 151 -7.61 -0.65 -26.16
N THR A 152 -8.22 -0.36 -27.31
CA THR A 152 -8.55 1.01 -27.72
C THR A 152 -9.60 1.65 -26.78
N GLU A 153 -10.62 0.89 -26.44
CA GLU A 153 -11.64 1.33 -25.46
C GLU A 153 -11.04 1.50 -24.06
N LEU A 154 -10.18 0.56 -23.64
CA LEU A 154 -9.43 0.66 -22.41
C LEU A 154 -8.63 1.97 -22.33
N GLN A 155 -7.85 2.29 -23.39
CA GLN A 155 -7.10 3.55 -23.47
C GLN A 155 -8.01 4.78 -23.44
N THR A 156 -9.17 4.72 -24.12
CA THR A 156 -10.15 5.80 -24.12
C THR A 156 -10.65 6.07 -22.70
N PHE A 157 -10.94 5.03 -21.92
CA PHE A 157 -11.37 5.17 -20.54
C PHE A 157 -10.25 5.63 -19.60
N CYS A 158 -9.01 5.20 -19.82
CA CYS A 158 -7.86 5.76 -19.11
C CYS A 158 -7.73 7.27 -19.36
N ASN A 159 -7.94 7.73 -20.60
CA ASN A 159 -7.85 9.16 -20.92
C ASN A 159 -8.96 10.00 -20.28
N GLN A 160 -10.13 9.44 -20.00
CA GLN A 160 -11.22 10.15 -19.32
C GLN A 160 -10.85 10.58 -17.90
N THR A 161 -9.95 9.86 -17.22
CA THR A 161 -9.50 10.22 -15.87
C THR A 161 -8.68 11.51 -15.85
N ILE A 162 -8.04 11.90 -16.95
CA ILE A 162 -7.28 13.14 -17.08
C ILE A 162 -8.20 14.37 -16.98
N ASN A 163 -9.39 14.25 -17.55
CA ASN A 163 -10.27 15.41 -17.73
C ASN A 163 -11.07 15.77 -16.48
N ASP A 164 -11.32 14.84 -15.58
CA ASP A 164 -12.21 15.05 -14.43
C ASP A 164 -11.63 14.57 -13.08
N ASN A 165 -10.41 14.07 -13.05
CA ASN A 165 -9.70 13.54 -11.87
C ASN A 165 -10.55 12.54 -11.04
N ARG A 166 -11.47 11.85 -11.70
CA ARG A 166 -12.38 10.95 -11.01
C ARG A 166 -11.79 9.54 -10.93
N PRO A 167 -11.65 8.97 -9.73
CA PRO A 167 -11.21 7.59 -9.57
C PRO A 167 -11.98 6.64 -10.48
N THR A 168 -11.28 5.78 -11.22
CA THR A 168 -11.92 4.92 -12.23
C THR A 168 -11.50 3.48 -12.06
N THR A 169 -12.47 2.56 -12.16
CA THR A 169 -12.22 1.13 -12.36
C THR A 169 -12.65 0.74 -13.76
N ILE A 170 -11.73 0.17 -14.52
CA ILE A 170 -11.98 -0.28 -15.87
C ILE A 170 -11.84 -1.81 -15.90
N TYR A 171 -12.90 -2.48 -16.25
CA TYR A 171 -12.91 -3.92 -16.48
C TYR A 171 -12.70 -4.20 -17.98
N LEU A 172 -11.63 -4.94 -18.32
CA LEU A 172 -11.48 -5.47 -19.66
C LEU A 172 -12.18 -6.83 -19.74
N LYS A 173 -13.08 -7.00 -20.70
CA LYS A 173 -13.80 -8.26 -20.91
C LYS A 173 -12.83 -9.39 -21.24
N SER A 174 -13.24 -10.63 -20.95
CA SER A 174 -12.47 -11.82 -21.34
C SER A 174 -12.22 -11.85 -22.86
N GLY A 175 -11.04 -12.28 -23.24
CA GLY A 175 -10.64 -12.36 -24.63
C GLY A 175 -9.12 -12.32 -24.83
N THR A 176 -8.70 -12.45 -26.08
CA THR A 176 -7.29 -12.33 -26.48
C THR A 176 -7.11 -11.03 -27.26
N TYR A 177 -6.18 -10.22 -26.82
CA TYR A 177 -5.89 -8.89 -27.36
C TYR A 177 -4.44 -8.80 -27.79
N THR A 178 -4.15 -8.10 -28.88
CA THR A 178 -2.77 -7.82 -29.31
C THR A 178 -2.38 -6.40 -28.92
N ALA A 179 -1.29 -6.24 -28.18
CA ALA A 179 -0.76 -4.94 -27.80
C ALA A 179 -0.08 -4.28 -29.02
N ASN A 180 -0.73 -3.27 -29.60
CA ASN A 180 -0.23 -2.53 -30.78
C ASN A 180 0.29 -1.12 -30.42
N SER A 181 0.00 -0.64 -29.23
CA SER A 181 0.42 0.66 -28.70
C SER A 181 0.40 0.62 -27.17
N PRO A 182 1.17 1.49 -26.51
CA PRO A 182 1.15 1.59 -25.06
C PRO A 182 -0.21 2.04 -24.53
N ILE A 183 -0.69 1.38 -23.48
CA ILE A 183 -1.81 1.86 -22.66
C ILE A 183 -1.26 2.77 -21.58
N ARG A 184 -1.59 4.05 -21.64
CA ARG A 184 -1.15 5.08 -20.69
C ARG A 184 -2.18 5.23 -19.59
N ILE A 185 -1.76 4.92 -18.38
CA ILE A 185 -2.61 4.88 -17.19
C ILE A 185 -2.46 6.19 -16.43
N ASN A 186 -3.56 6.76 -15.99
CA ASN A 186 -3.57 7.98 -15.20
C ASN A 186 -3.78 7.69 -13.71
N GLN A 187 -3.66 8.74 -12.90
CA GLN A 187 -3.90 8.71 -11.46
C GLN A 187 -5.22 8.01 -11.11
N ASP A 188 -5.25 7.30 -9.99
CA ASP A 188 -6.46 6.66 -9.43
C ASP A 188 -7.19 5.69 -10.39
N THR A 189 -6.44 4.95 -11.17
CA THR A 189 -7.00 4.03 -12.16
C THR A 189 -6.77 2.57 -11.77
N LYS A 190 -7.86 1.78 -11.70
CA LYS A 190 -7.81 0.33 -11.57
C LYS A 190 -8.17 -0.32 -12.90
N ILE A 191 -7.32 -1.20 -13.39
CA ILE A 191 -7.54 -1.99 -14.61
C ILE A 191 -7.59 -3.45 -14.22
N ILE A 192 -8.72 -4.11 -14.48
CA ILE A 192 -9.00 -5.47 -14.03
C ILE A 192 -9.48 -6.31 -15.22
N GLY A 193 -8.82 -7.42 -15.49
CA GLY A 193 -9.30 -8.42 -16.46
C GLY A 193 -10.48 -9.22 -15.90
N LEU A 194 -11.56 -9.33 -16.67
CA LEU A 194 -12.70 -10.17 -16.33
C LEU A 194 -12.54 -11.57 -16.94
N GLY A 195 -12.45 -12.57 -16.07
CA GLY A 195 -12.20 -13.94 -16.51
C GLY A 195 -10.83 -14.10 -17.18
N GLU A 196 -10.74 -14.82 -18.27
CA GLU A 196 -9.48 -15.02 -19.00
C GLU A 196 -9.21 -13.86 -19.96
N CYS A 197 -8.33 -12.95 -19.54
CA CYS A 197 -7.87 -11.81 -20.33
C CYS A 197 -6.42 -12.02 -20.75
N THR A 198 -6.19 -12.36 -22.01
CA THR A 198 -4.83 -12.58 -22.54
C THR A 198 -4.39 -11.40 -23.41
N ILE A 199 -3.23 -10.84 -23.12
CA ILE A 199 -2.59 -9.80 -23.93
C ILE A 199 -1.36 -10.39 -24.59
N LEU A 200 -1.37 -10.44 -25.93
CA LEU A 200 -0.24 -10.86 -26.75
C LEU A 200 0.76 -9.71 -26.85
N CYS A 201 1.98 -9.96 -26.42
CA CYS A 201 3.06 -8.98 -26.30
C CYS A 201 4.19 -9.25 -27.31
N ASN A 202 3.87 -9.66 -28.51
CA ASN A 202 4.83 -10.03 -29.56
C ASN A 202 4.88 -9.08 -30.75
N ASN A 203 4.17 -7.96 -30.69
CA ASN A 203 4.15 -6.97 -31.75
C ASN A 203 5.32 -5.99 -31.63
N SER A 204 6.11 -5.85 -32.67
CA SER A 204 7.23 -4.90 -32.75
C SER A 204 6.80 -3.43 -32.83
N ALA A 205 5.51 -3.15 -33.00
CA ALA A 205 4.98 -1.79 -33.05
C ALA A 205 5.02 -1.08 -31.68
N THR A 206 5.17 -1.82 -30.60
CA THR A 206 5.32 -1.25 -29.26
C THR A 206 6.37 -2.02 -28.46
N ASN A 207 7.10 -1.30 -27.64
CA ASN A 207 8.07 -1.86 -26.69
C ASN A 207 7.60 -1.80 -25.23
N ILE A 208 6.37 -1.34 -24.99
CA ILE A 208 5.71 -1.32 -23.69
C ILE A 208 4.21 -1.53 -23.83
N VAL A 209 3.59 -2.27 -22.90
CA VAL A 209 2.16 -2.54 -22.93
C VAL A 209 1.39 -1.62 -22.00
N PHE A 210 1.71 -1.62 -20.71
CA PHE A 210 1.14 -0.72 -19.73
C PHE A 210 2.21 0.24 -19.19
N THR A 211 1.92 1.52 -19.18
CA THR A 211 2.76 2.55 -18.58
C THR A 211 1.91 3.64 -17.94
N ASN A 212 2.41 4.34 -16.95
CA ASN A 212 1.71 5.51 -16.44
C ASN A 212 1.96 6.73 -17.36
N ASN A 213 1.02 7.66 -17.37
CA ASN A 213 1.03 8.82 -18.26
C ASN A 213 1.96 9.93 -17.72
N LEU A 214 3.25 9.72 -17.85
CA LEU A 214 4.28 10.65 -17.40
C LEU A 214 4.39 11.89 -18.31
N ASN A 215 4.79 12.99 -17.71
CA ASN A 215 5.26 14.18 -18.39
C ASN A 215 6.51 14.76 -17.68
N ASN A 216 7.12 15.78 -18.25
CA ASN A 216 8.38 16.34 -17.77
C ASN A 216 8.27 17.12 -16.43
N SER A 217 7.07 17.31 -15.89
CA SER A 217 6.88 17.94 -14.58
C SER A 217 6.89 16.94 -13.41
N HIS A 218 6.78 15.66 -13.69
CA HIS A 218 6.80 14.63 -12.66
C HIS A 218 8.21 14.41 -12.15
N VAL A 219 8.38 14.48 -10.85
CA VAL A 219 9.64 14.28 -10.12
C VAL A 219 9.39 13.43 -8.90
N LYS A 220 10.40 12.73 -8.42
CA LYS A 220 10.28 11.85 -7.25
C LYS A 220 9.11 10.88 -7.44
N TYR A 221 8.12 10.92 -6.57
CA TYR A 221 6.96 10.02 -6.57
C TYR A 221 5.66 10.76 -6.92
N THR A 222 5.73 11.79 -7.79
CA THR A 222 4.59 12.65 -8.14
C THR A 222 3.97 12.29 -9.50
N GLY A 223 4.46 11.29 -10.17
CA GLY A 223 3.83 10.75 -11.37
C GLY A 223 2.48 10.09 -11.06
N PRO A 224 1.66 9.82 -12.09
CA PRO A 224 0.39 9.13 -11.90
C PRO A 224 0.56 7.82 -11.14
N GLY A 225 -0.08 7.74 -9.97
CA GLY A 225 -0.06 6.61 -9.04
C GLY A 225 -1.46 6.17 -8.65
N ASP A 226 -1.60 5.52 -7.48
CA ASP A 226 -2.85 4.85 -7.06
C ASP A 226 -3.39 3.92 -8.17
N ILE A 227 -2.47 3.20 -8.81
CA ILE A 227 -2.72 2.33 -9.97
C ILE A 227 -2.86 0.89 -9.51
N VAL A 228 -3.91 0.20 -9.98
CA VAL A 228 -4.06 -1.25 -9.84
C VAL A 228 -4.13 -1.91 -11.20
N ILE A 229 -3.31 -2.94 -11.42
CA ILE A 229 -3.36 -3.82 -12.59
C ILE A 229 -3.58 -5.24 -12.08
N GLU A 230 -4.73 -5.83 -12.39
CA GLU A 230 -5.12 -7.12 -11.80
C GLU A 230 -5.72 -8.07 -12.83
N ASN A 231 -5.35 -9.37 -12.71
CA ASN A 231 -5.96 -10.50 -13.41
C ASN A 231 -5.77 -10.47 -14.94
N PHE A 232 -4.51 -10.38 -15.39
CA PHE A 232 -4.14 -10.45 -16.81
C PHE A 232 -3.17 -11.60 -17.08
N ASN A 233 -3.32 -12.21 -18.25
CA ASN A 233 -2.33 -13.10 -18.84
C ASN A 233 -1.55 -12.35 -19.91
N PHE A 234 -0.25 -12.21 -19.75
CA PHE A 234 0.65 -11.63 -20.75
C PHE A 234 1.47 -12.73 -21.41
N ASP A 235 1.43 -12.82 -22.73
CA ASP A 235 2.14 -13.84 -23.49
C ASP A 235 3.04 -13.20 -24.55
N GLY A 236 4.35 -13.33 -24.35
CA GLY A 236 5.38 -12.83 -25.26
C GLY A 236 5.54 -13.66 -26.52
N LYS A 237 4.95 -14.87 -26.61
CA LYS A 237 5.07 -15.78 -27.76
C LYS A 237 6.52 -16.06 -28.17
N ASN A 238 7.46 -16.09 -27.20
CA ASN A 238 8.89 -16.22 -27.43
C ASN A 238 9.48 -15.14 -28.33
N THR A 239 8.91 -13.94 -28.28
CA THR A 239 9.43 -12.81 -29.07
C THR A 239 10.88 -12.49 -28.69
N THR A 240 11.67 -12.13 -29.70
CA THR A 240 13.03 -11.58 -29.50
C THR A 240 13.03 -10.05 -29.40
N ASN A 241 11.87 -9.41 -29.57
CA ASN A 241 11.73 -7.98 -29.42
C ASN A 241 11.97 -7.56 -27.97
N THR A 242 12.59 -6.42 -27.77
CA THR A 242 12.66 -5.76 -26.47
C THR A 242 11.28 -5.30 -26.05
N MET A 243 10.79 -5.82 -24.92
CA MET A 243 9.42 -5.55 -24.46
C MET A 243 9.39 -5.43 -22.94
N THR A 244 9.01 -4.26 -22.44
CA THR A 244 8.55 -4.11 -21.06
C THR A 244 7.03 -4.27 -21.02
N VAL A 245 6.53 -5.20 -20.23
CA VAL A 245 5.07 -5.42 -20.19
C VAL A 245 4.40 -4.34 -19.36
N ILE A 246 4.85 -4.14 -18.12
CA ILE A 246 4.37 -3.08 -17.25
C ILE A 246 5.57 -2.23 -16.84
N GLY A 247 5.66 -1.02 -17.35
CA GLY A 247 6.72 -0.07 -17.02
C GLY A 247 6.15 1.20 -16.39
N LEU A 248 6.51 1.47 -15.14
CA LEU A 248 6.00 2.60 -14.38
C LEU A 248 7.15 3.48 -13.88
N GLY A 249 6.97 4.78 -13.99
CA GLY A 249 7.96 5.76 -13.52
C GLY A 249 7.36 6.79 -12.57
N HIS A 250 8.12 7.23 -11.58
CA HIS A 250 7.70 8.25 -10.60
C HIS A 250 6.35 7.98 -9.90
N ALA A 251 5.84 6.75 -9.96
CA ALA A 251 4.54 6.40 -9.43
C ALA A 251 4.58 6.08 -7.93
N ALA A 252 3.50 6.39 -7.24
CA ALA A 252 3.29 5.95 -5.86
C ALA A 252 2.02 5.10 -5.74
N ASN A 253 2.00 4.19 -4.75
CA ASN A 253 0.84 3.35 -4.43
C ASN A 253 0.38 2.51 -5.64
N VAL A 254 1.24 1.64 -6.11
CA VAL A 254 0.97 0.74 -7.25
C VAL A 254 0.70 -0.67 -6.75
N GLU A 255 -0.32 -1.31 -7.28
CA GLU A 255 -0.61 -2.71 -7.03
C GLU A 255 -0.68 -3.49 -8.35
N ILE A 256 0.14 -4.51 -8.50
CA ILE A 256 0.11 -5.45 -9.62
C ILE A 256 -0.20 -6.83 -9.05
N LYS A 257 -1.38 -7.37 -9.37
CA LYS A 257 -1.89 -8.55 -8.69
C LYS A 257 -2.42 -9.61 -9.65
N LYS A 258 -2.22 -10.87 -9.29
CA LYS A 258 -2.81 -12.03 -10.00
C LYS A 258 -2.56 -12.00 -11.51
N CYS A 259 -1.41 -11.48 -11.91
CA CYS A 259 -1.00 -11.43 -13.31
C CYS A 259 -0.10 -12.62 -13.64
N PHE A 260 -0.26 -13.15 -14.84
CA PHE A 260 0.55 -14.24 -15.35
C PHE A 260 1.34 -13.77 -16.57
N PHE A 261 2.67 -13.89 -16.52
CA PHE A 261 3.60 -13.50 -17.56
C PHE A 261 4.31 -14.75 -18.09
N LYS A 262 4.28 -14.99 -19.40
CA LYS A 262 4.92 -16.17 -19.96
C LYS A 262 5.56 -15.93 -21.34
N ASN A 263 6.59 -16.74 -21.63
CA ASN A 263 7.22 -16.82 -22.94
C ASN A 263 7.86 -15.50 -23.40
N PHE A 264 8.60 -14.85 -22.51
CA PHE A 264 9.39 -13.65 -22.82
C PHE A 264 10.88 -13.99 -22.90
N ASN A 265 11.57 -13.47 -23.88
CA ASN A 265 13.00 -13.74 -24.07
C ASN A 265 13.91 -12.57 -23.67
N ARG A 266 13.39 -11.35 -23.61
CA ARG A 266 14.19 -10.14 -23.41
C ARG A 266 13.42 -9.05 -22.66
N TRP A 267 14.16 -8.14 -22.03
CA TRP A 267 13.69 -6.98 -21.29
C TRP A 267 12.91 -7.38 -20.02
N HIS A 268 11.90 -6.63 -19.60
CA HIS A 268 11.28 -6.83 -18.29
C HIS A 268 9.80 -7.16 -18.38
N ASN A 269 9.31 -8.03 -17.52
CA ASN A 269 7.86 -8.19 -17.36
C ASN A 269 7.28 -7.04 -16.55
N ILE A 270 7.97 -6.64 -15.46
CA ILE A 270 7.62 -5.49 -14.64
C ILE A 270 8.88 -4.64 -14.46
N GLU A 271 8.76 -3.36 -14.70
CA GLU A 271 9.84 -2.38 -14.53
C GLU A 271 9.33 -1.20 -13.73
N LEU A 272 9.91 -0.98 -12.56
CA LEU A 272 9.61 0.12 -11.65
C LEU A 272 10.80 1.06 -11.62
N ASN A 273 10.61 2.32 -11.99
CA ASN A 273 11.67 3.34 -12.03
C ASN A 273 11.29 4.52 -11.16
N GLY A 274 11.98 4.69 -10.03
CA GLY A 274 11.67 5.76 -9.10
C GLY A 274 10.24 5.68 -8.56
N CYS A 275 9.74 4.49 -8.29
CA CYS A 275 8.41 4.25 -7.74
C CYS A 275 8.45 4.04 -6.22
N SER A 276 7.32 4.29 -5.54
CA SER A 276 7.22 4.06 -4.10
C SER A 276 5.92 3.39 -3.70
N ASN A 277 5.96 2.64 -2.58
CA ASN A 277 4.81 1.92 -2.03
C ASN A 277 4.16 1.01 -3.08
N CYS A 278 4.94 0.13 -3.69
CA CYS A 278 4.45 -0.78 -4.73
C CYS A 278 4.29 -2.19 -4.17
N LEU A 279 3.19 -2.84 -4.50
CA LEU A 279 2.90 -4.23 -4.19
C LEU A 279 2.77 -5.04 -5.47
N ILE A 280 3.59 -6.09 -5.60
CA ILE A 280 3.47 -7.10 -6.64
C ILE A 280 3.07 -8.40 -5.94
N GLU A 281 1.84 -8.87 -6.17
CA GLU A 281 1.26 -9.93 -5.36
C GLU A 281 0.53 -10.99 -6.18
N ASP A 282 0.70 -12.25 -5.78
CA ASP A 282 0.05 -13.40 -6.43
C ASP A 282 0.32 -13.49 -7.95
N CYS A 283 1.44 -12.95 -8.41
CA CYS A 283 1.83 -12.97 -9.81
C CYS A 283 2.67 -14.22 -10.14
N SER A 284 2.60 -14.67 -11.38
CA SER A 284 3.39 -15.80 -11.88
C SER A 284 4.17 -15.43 -13.12
N PHE A 285 5.43 -15.85 -13.19
CA PHE A 285 6.36 -15.59 -14.28
C PHE A 285 6.92 -16.91 -14.76
N GLU A 286 6.81 -17.20 -16.05
CA GLU A 286 7.15 -18.50 -16.59
C GLU A 286 7.86 -18.41 -17.95
N ASN A 287 8.88 -19.23 -18.16
CA ASN A 287 9.62 -19.35 -19.41
C ASN A 287 10.17 -17.98 -19.87
N TYR A 288 11.09 -17.43 -19.10
CA TYR A 288 11.73 -16.17 -19.40
C TYR A 288 13.21 -16.34 -19.71
N GLY A 289 13.66 -15.62 -20.75
CA GLY A 289 15.05 -15.65 -21.21
C GLY A 289 15.32 -16.83 -22.15
N ASN A 290 16.47 -16.79 -22.80
CA ASN A 290 16.97 -17.89 -23.62
C ASN A 290 18.28 -18.43 -23.06
N THR A 291 18.77 -19.52 -23.62
CA THR A 291 20.04 -20.14 -23.24
C THR A 291 21.27 -19.29 -23.53
N ASP A 292 21.12 -18.28 -24.38
CA ASP A 292 22.15 -17.27 -24.64
C ASP A 292 22.00 -16.08 -23.68
N ARG A 293 22.80 -16.10 -22.66
CA ARG A 293 22.79 -15.10 -21.55
C ARG A 293 23.24 -13.69 -21.94
N SER A 294 23.68 -13.48 -23.17
CA SER A 294 24.22 -12.19 -23.62
C SER A 294 23.23 -11.02 -23.50
N ASN A 295 21.96 -11.32 -23.21
CA ASN A 295 20.85 -10.36 -23.03
C ASN A 295 19.98 -10.70 -21.82
N ALA A 296 20.53 -11.36 -20.82
CA ALA A 296 19.80 -11.66 -19.59
C ALA A 296 19.53 -10.36 -18.82
N THR A 297 18.26 -10.04 -18.69
CA THR A 297 17.74 -8.91 -17.94
C THR A 297 16.90 -9.44 -16.78
N GLU A 298 16.32 -8.56 -16.00
CA GLU A 298 15.50 -8.92 -14.86
C GLU A 298 14.03 -9.11 -15.27
N VAL A 299 13.36 -10.09 -14.68
CA VAL A 299 11.91 -10.27 -14.85
C VAL A 299 11.15 -9.13 -14.18
N ILE A 300 11.50 -8.85 -12.92
CA ILE A 300 11.06 -7.66 -12.18
C ILE A 300 12.29 -6.80 -11.96
N GLN A 301 12.28 -5.62 -12.55
CA GLN A 301 13.33 -4.61 -12.38
C GLN A 301 12.90 -3.52 -11.42
N ILE A 302 13.76 -3.19 -10.46
CA ILE A 302 13.54 -2.17 -9.42
C ILE A 302 14.62 -1.11 -9.56
N ASP A 303 14.40 -0.11 -10.38
CA ASP A 303 15.41 0.85 -10.77
C ASP A 303 15.15 2.27 -10.30
N ALA A 304 16.06 3.15 -10.64
CA ALA A 304 15.91 4.58 -10.45
C ALA A 304 15.58 5.28 -11.76
N MET A 305 14.94 6.41 -11.67
CA MET A 305 14.70 7.29 -12.81
C MET A 305 15.99 8.02 -13.19
N PHE A 306 16.92 7.31 -13.80
CA PHE A 306 18.30 7.75 -13.97
C PHE A 306 18.62 8.32 -15.36
N ASN A 307 18.23 7.65 -16.43
CA ASN A 307 18.44 8.09 -17.81
C ASN A 307 17.53 7.39 -18.81
N SER A 308 17.55 7.85 -20.06
CA SER A 308 16.71 7.31 -21.14
C SER A 308 17.06 5.88 -21.57
N THR A 309 18.22 5.37 -21.23
CA THR A 309 18.60 3.98 -21.52
C THR A 309 17.85 3.04 -20.56
N VAL A 310 17.72 3.46 -19.31
CA VAL A 310 17.02 2.70 -18.27
C VAL A 310 15.51 2.83 -18.41
N TYR A 311 14.99 4.03 -18.65
CA TYR A 311 13.57 4.27 -18.80
C TYR A 311 13.28 5.24 -19.96
N PRO A 312 13.07 4.74 -21.18
CA PRO A 312 13.01 5.60 -22.38
C PRO A 312 11.67 6.31 -22.59
N TRP A 313 10.70 6.18 -21.71
CA TRP A 313 9.32 6.67 -21.91
C TRP A 313 9.00 8.01 -21.24
N THR A 314 9.99 8.67 -20.68
CA THR A 314 9.93 10.05 -20.16
C THR A 314 11.21 10.80 -20.49
N ALA A 315 11.21 12.11 -20.30
CA ALA A 315 12.40 12.94 -20.45
C ALA A 315 12.91 13.49 -19.11
N ASN A 316 12.29 13.16 -17.99
CA ASN A 316 12.72 13.65 -16.68
C ASN A 316 13.43 12.55 -15.87
N TYR A 317 14.71 12.74 -15.67
CA TYR A 317 15.62 11.80 -15.00
C TYR A 317 16.26 12.47 -13.80
N ASP A 318 15.54 12.45 -12.66
CA ASP A 318 15.97 13.14 -11.44
C ASP A 318 16.76 12.25 -10.48
N GLY A 319 17.07 11.02 -10.88
CA GLY A 319 17.78 10.04 -10.06
C GLY A 319 16.95 9.43 -8.93
N THR A 320 15.64 9.62 -8.90
CA THR A 320 14.79 9.02 -7.87
C THR A 320 14.85 7.50 -7.92
N ALA A 321 15.25 6.86 -6.83
CA ALA A 321 15.26 5.41 -6.68
C ALA A 321 13.91 4.86 -6.18
N CYS A 322 13.67 3.58 -6.39
CA CYS A 322 12.50 2.90 -5.85
C CYS A 322 12.55 2.77 -4.33
N LYS A 323 11.38 2.82 -3.68
CA LYS A 323 11.27 2.74 -2.22
C LYS A 323 10.00 2.01 -1.77
N ASN A 324 10.12 1.20 -0.70
CA ASN A 324 8.99 0.45 -0.12
C ASN A 324 8.33 -0.44 -1.19
N ILE A 325 9.08 -1.36 -1.75
CA ILE A 325 8.57 -2.32 -2.74
C ILE A 325 8.36 -3.66 -2.05
N GLU A 326 7.15 -4.20 -2.16
CA GLU A 326 6.78 -5.51 -1.66
C GLU A 326 6.48 -6.47 -2.81
N ILE A 327 7.14 -7.64 -2.82
CA ILE A 327 6.89 -8.74 -3.76
C ILE A 327 6.45 -9.93 -2.91
N ASN A 328 5.18 -10.28 -3.00
CA ASN A 328 4.55 -11.21 -2.09
C ASN A 328 3.82 -12.34 -2.83
N ARG A 329 4.05 -13.58 -2.43
CA ARG A 329 3.39 -14.79 -2.99
C ARG A 329 3.50 -14.92 -4.51
N CYS A 330 4.60 -14.42 -5.08
CA CYS A 330 4.87 -14.54 -6.51
C CYS A 330 5.59 -15.85 -6.83
N LYS A 331 5.41 -16.35 -8.07
CA LYS A 331 6.01 -17.58 -8.57
C LYS A 331 6.87 -17.29 -9.79
N PHE A 332 8.09 -17.80 -9.77
CA PHE A 332 9.06 -17.71 -10.86
C PHE A 332 9.45 -19.14 -11.27
N ASN A 333 9.19 -19.49 -12.51
CA ASN A 333 9.44 -20.84 -13.00
C ASN A 333 10.16 -20.81 -14.35
N ASN A 334 11.29 -21.51 -14.46
CA ASN A 334 12.11 -21.57 -15.67
C ASN A 334 12.56 -20.19 -16.17
N ILE A 335 13.28 -19.46 -15.27
CA ILE A 335 13.80 -18.12 -15.56
C ILE A 335 15.30 -18.20 -15.84
N MET A 336 15.69 -17.94 -17.09
CA MET A 336 17.10 -17.95 -17.54
C MET A 336 17.80 -16.58 -17.37
N ALA A 337 17.40 -15.84 -16.34
CA ALA A 337 17.86 -14.49 -16.01
C ALA A 337 17.71 -14.26 -14.51
N SER A 338 17.72 -13.00 -14.06
CA SER A 338 17.32 -12.62 -12.70
C SER A 338 15.81 -12.56 -12.58
N CYS A 339 15.26 -13.19 -11.54
CA CYS A 339 13.82 -13.05 -11.27
C CYS A 339 13.50 -11.64 -10.77
N ILE A 340 14.30 -11.12 -9.83
CA ILE A 340 14.17 -9.77 -9.28
C ILE A 340 15.56 -9.14 -9.30
N GLY A 341 15.69 -7.94 -9.85
CA GLY A 341 16.98 -7.28 -9.90
C GLY A 341 16.90 -5.77 -10.13
N ASN A 342 18.06 -5.14 -10.18
CA ASN A 342 18.22 -3.73 -10.46
C ASN A 342 19.55 -3.46 -11.19
N HIS A 343 19.68 -2.25 -11.70
CA HIS A 343 20.97 -1.70 -12.08
C HIS A 343 21.60 -0.90 -10.94
N SER A 344 22.93 -0.85 -10.95
CA SER A 344 23.66 0.05 -10.07
C SER A 344 23.80 1.43 -10.73
N PHE A 345 23.49 2.46 -9.97
CA PHE A 345 23.53 3.86 -10.41
C PHE A 345 24.61 4.64 -9.67
N GLY A 346 24.70 5.93 -9.89
CA GLY A 346 25.68 6.79 -9.23
C GLY A 346 25.52 6.87 -7.71
N SER A 347 26.49 7.48 -7.05
CA SER A 347 26.51 7.64 -5.59
C SER A 347 25.22 8.31 -5.07
N GLY A 348 24.65 7.76 -4.01
CA GLY A 348 23.43 8.24 -3.36
C GLY A 348 22.11 7.78 -4.01
N VAL A 349 22.14 6.99 -5.08
CA VAL A 349 20.94 6.45 -5.73
C VAL A 349 20.82 4.97 -5.40
N CYS A 350 19.96 4.63 -4.44
CA CYS A 350 19.81 3.29 -3.89
C CYS A 350 18.35 2.91 -3.76
N PRO A 351 17.93 1.72 -4.18
CA PRO A 351 16.61 1.18 -3.80
C PRO A 351 16.51 1.02 -2.27
N GLU A 352 15.36 1.35 -1.68
CA GLU A 352 15.15 1.30 -0.24
C GLU A 352 13.95 0.42 0.15
N ASN A 353 14.11 -0.35 1.24
CA ASN A 353 13.02 -1.14 1.85
C ASN A 353 12.36 -2.09 0.84
N ILE A 354 13.14 -3.04 0.35
CA ILE A 354 12.67 -4.07 -0.58
C ILE A 354 12.33 -5.33 0.22
N HIS A 355 11.09 -5.80 0.09
CA HIS A 355 10.56 -6.97 0.77
C HIS A 355 10.16 -8.05 -0.23
N VAL A 356 10.74 -9.23 -0.11
CA VAL A 356 10.38 -10.41 -0.90
C VAL A 356 9.91 -11.50 0.04
N THR A 357 8.62 -11.82 0.00
CA THR A 357 8.02 -12.69 0.99
C THR A 357 7.14 -13.77 0.37
N LYS A 358 7.25 -15.00 0.90
CA LYS A 358 6.40 -16.15 0.49
C LYS A 358 6.42 -16.43 -1.01
N CYS A 359 7.50 -16.09 -1.68
CA CYS A 359 7.68 -16.31 -3.12
C CYS A 359 8.26 -17.70 -3.40
N GLU A 360 7.95 -18.25 -4.57
CA GLU A 360 8.46 -19.53 -5.07
C GLU A 360 9.34 -19.28 -6.29
N PHE A 361 10.58 -19.79 -6.23
CA PHE A 361 11.56 -19.74 -7.32
C PHE A 361 11.89 -21.18 -7.72
N LYS A 362 11.63 -21.51 -8.96
CA LYS A 362 11.89 -22.86 -9.46
C LYS A 362 12.63 -22.81 -10.78
N ASP A 363 13.72 -23.55 -10.87
CA ASP A 363 14.50 -23.68 -12.09
C ASP A 363 14.94 -22.32 -12.66
N CYS A 364 15.51 -21.45 -11.81
CA CYS A 364 15.96 -20.10 -12.16
C CYS A 364 17.50 -19.99 -12.08
N ILE A 365 18.07 -19.05 -12.85
CA ILE A 365 19.49 -18.75 -12.72
C ILE A 365 19.71 -17.93 -11.45
N TYR A 366 19.09 -16.75 -11.35
CA TYR A 366 19.16 -15.92 -10.15
C TYR A 366 17.76 -15.70 -9.59
N GLY A 367 17.63 -15.82 -8.26
CA GLY A 367 16.40 -15.45 -7.58
C GLY A 367 16.30 -13.93 -7.41
N ILE A 368 17.17 -13.36 -6.60
CA ILE A 368 17.18 -11.94 -6.25
C ILE A 368 18.60 -11.40 -6.45
N THR A 369 18.75 -10.38 -7.30
CA THR A 369 20.02 -9.72 -7.59
C THR A 369 19.85 -8.21 -7.43
N LEU A 370 20.10 -7.69 -6.25
CA LEU A 370 19.92 -6.27 -5.94
C LEU A 370 21.23 -5.65 -5.45
N ASP A 371 21.87 -4.86 -6.29
CA ASP A 371 23.03 -4.09 -5.92
C ASP A 371 22.64 -2.79 -5.20
N ASP A 372 23.53 -2.27 -4.34
CA ASP A 372 23.40 -0.99 -3.65
C ASP A 372 22.14 -0.83 -2.79
N VAL A 373 21.41 -1.90 -2.49
CA VAL A 373 20.11 -1.86 -1.80
C VAL A 373 20.24 -1.41 -0.34
N GLN A 374 19.27 -0.60 0.11
CA GLN A 374 19.09 -0.22 1.51
C GLN A 374 17.91 -0.98 2.11
N ASN A 375 18.19 -1.90 3.04
CA ASN A 375 17.20 -2.76 3.69
C ASN A 375 16.50 -3.75 2.74
N LEU A 376 17.21 -4.82 2.36
CA LEU A 376 16.63 -5.99 1.70
C LEU A 376 16.11 -6.99 2.73
N ASN A 377 14.84 -7.36 2.62
CA ASN A 377 14.19 -8.36 3.47
C ASN A 377 13.68 -9.53 2.64
N VAL A 378 14.14 -10.76 2.91
CA VAL A 378 13.73 -11.97 2.18
C VAL A 378 13.25 -13.02 3.17
N HIS A 379 11.95 -13.30 3.19
CA HIS A 379 11.36 -14.14 4.21
C HIS A 379 10.41 -15.21 3.66
N ASN A 380 10.51 -16.43 4.22
CA ASN A 380 9.57 -17.52 3.97
C ASN A 380 9.41 -17.89 2.48
N CYS A 381 10.47 -17.76 1.70
CA CYS A 381 10.48 -18.12 0.29
C CYS A 381 10.94 -19.57 0.09
N LEU A 382 10.52 -20.14 -1.03
CA LEU A 382 10.92 -21.47 -1.51
C LEU A 382 11.75 -21.32 -2.78
N ALA A 383 13.00 -21.78 -2.78
CA ALA A 383 13.87 -21.76 -3.95
C ALA A 383 14.34 -23.20 -4.26
N LYS A 384 14.00 -23.71 -5.44
CA LYS A 384 14.40 -25.05 -5.92
C LYS A 384 15.02 -24.98 -7.30
N GLY A 385 16.18 -25.59 -7.48
CA GLY A 385 16.88 -25.55 -8.77
C GLY A 385 17.33 -24.13 -9.15
N VAL A 386 17.66 -23.29 -8.18
CA VAL A 386 18.14 -21.93 -8.38
C VAL A 386 19.65 -21.89 -8.19
N ASP A 387 20.37 -21.30 -9.14
CA ASP A 387 21.83 -21.26 -9.07
C ASP A 387 22.32 -20.33 -7.94
N ILE A 388 21.85 -19.09 -7.90
CA ILE A 388 22.08 -18.18 -6.77
C ILE A 388 20.74 -17.60 -6.36
N PHE A 389 20.30 -17.91 -5.15
CA PHE A 389 18.99 -17.43 -4.71
C PHE A 389 19.03 -15.95 -4.32
N ILE A 390 20.01 -15.52 -3.55
CA ILE A 390 20.17 -14.12 -3.14
C ILE A 390 21.59 -13.65 -3.46
N TYR A 391 21.70 -12.60 -4.25
CA TYR A 391 22.94 -11.91 -4.53
C TYR A 391 22.77 -10.41 -4.31
N THR A 392 23.69 -9.81 -3.57
CA THR A 392 23.78 -8.35 -3.42
C THR A 392 25.21 -7.91 -3.23
N ASN A 393 25.56 -6.73 -3.68
CA ASN A 393 26.89 -6.21 -3.69
C ASN A 393 26.89 -4.68 -3.54
N ASN A 394 28.00 -4.14 -3.01
CA ASN A 394 28.31 -2.71 -3.07
C ASN A 394 28.88 -2.39 -4.46
N ALA A 395 28.03 -1.98 -5.39
CA ALA A 395 28.51 -1.63 -6.74
C ALA A 395 28.97 -0.18 -6.81
N GLN A 396 28.16 0.76 -6.35
CA GLN A 396 28.43 2.19 -6.28
C GLN A 396 28.19 2.76 -4.87
N ASN A 397 27.26 2.15 -4.13
CA ASN A 397 26.88 2.57 -2.79
C ASN A 397 26.98 1.39 -1.82
N LYS A 398 27.17 1.69 -0.54
CA LYS A 398 27.24 0.67 0.49
C LYS A 398 25.87 0.09 0.78
N VAL A 399 25.69 -1.21 0.65
CA VAL A 399 24.50 -1.94 1.09
C VAL A 399 24.35 -1.83 2.60
N ASN A 400 23.18 -1.46 3.10
CA ASN A 400 22.98 -1.12 4.51
C ASN A 400 22.01 -2.03 5.25
N GLY A 401 21.81 -3.22 4.84
CA GLY A 401 21.02 -4.20 5.59
C GLY A 401 20.46 -5.29 4.70
N VAL A 402 20.78 -6.52 5.06
CA VAL A 402 20.24 -7.71 4.40
C VAL A 402 19.71 -8.63 5.48
N PHE A 403 18.41 -8.89 5.47
CA PHE A 403 17.68 -9.67 6.46
C PHE A 403 17.00 -10.86 5.80
N VAL A 404 17.42 -12.08 6.14
CA VAL A 404 16.99 -13.29 5.43
C VAL A 404 16.57 -14.37 6.42
N SER A 405 15.29 -14.79 6.38
CA SER A 405 14.81 -15.78 7.34
C SER A 405 13.71 -16.70 6.83
N GLY A 406 13.67 -17.90 7.41
CA GLY A 406 12.58 -18.84 7.18
C GLY A 406 12.51 -19.40 5.75
N ASN A 407 13.56 -19.26 4.95
CA ASN A 407 13.58 -19.70 3.57
C ASN A 407 13.99 -21.16 3.46
N TYR A 408 13.48 -21.83 2.45
CA TYR A 408 13.93 -23.16 2.03
C TYR A 408 14.63 -23.03 0.67
N TYR A 409 15.87 -23.52 0.61
CA TYR A 409 16.66 -23.59 -0.62
C TYR A 409 17.08 -25.04 -0.92
N GLU A 410 16.81 -25.49 -2.11
CA GLU A 410 17.30 -26.75 -2.66
C GLU A 410 18.05 -26.47 -3.97
N GLY A 411 19.36 -26.52 -3.93
CA GLY A 411 20.22 -26.33 -5.09
C GLY A 411 20.32 -27.55 -6.01
N MET A 412 21.29 -27.55 -6.92
CA MET A 412 21.49 -28.58 -7.95
C MET A 412 22.85 -29.29 -7.79
N LEU A 413 23.14 -29.85 -6.61
CA LEU A 413 24.45 -30.46 -6.31
C LEU A 413 24.84 -31.55 -7.32
N GLU A 414 23.87 -32.34 -7.76
CA GLU A 414 24.13 -33.53 -8.60
C GLU A 414 24.28 -33.19 -10.08
N THR A 415 23.70 -32.09 -10.54
CA THR A 415 23.70 -31.70 -11.95
C THR A 415 24.65 -30.55 -12.25
N GLY A 416 25.32 -30.01 -11.23
CA GLY A 416 26.05 -28.77 -11.32
C GLY A 416 25.11 -27.55 -11.43
N SER A 417 25.69 -26.35 -11.51
CA SER A 417 24.88 -25.17 -11.75
C SER A 417 24.55 -25.04 -13.25
N ARG A 418 23.40 -24.47 -13.57
CA ARG A 418 23.06 -24.11 -14.96
C ARG A 418 24.08 -23.14 -15.57
N LEU A 419 24.77 -22.40 -14.71
CA LEU A 419 25.85 -21.50 -15.08
C LEU A 419 27.23 -22.18 -15.12
N GLY A 420 27.32 -23.44 -14.67
CA GLY A 420 28.59 -24.17 -14.59
C GLY A 420 29.53 -23.68 -13.49
N ILE A 421 29.14 -22.72 -12.65
CA ILE A 421 30.09 -22.05 -11.77
C ILE A 421 29.62 -21.93 -10.31
N GLU A 422 28.33 -21.69 -10.03
CA GLU A 422 27.90 -21.32 -8.69
C GLU A 422 26.52 -21.85 -8.34
N GLY A 423 26.35 -22.68 -7.36
CA GLY A 423 25.07 -23.04 -6.76
C GLY A 423 25.11 -22.61 -5.30
N ARG A 424 24.44 -21.49 -4.96
CA ARG A 424 24.50 -20.91 -3.62
C ARG A 424 23.13 -20.44 -3.15
N PHE A 425 22.87 -20.61 -1.87
CA PHE A 425 21.74 -19.93 -1.26
C PHE A 425 21.96 -18.40 -1.25
N MET A 426 23.15 -17.95 -0.83
CA MET A 426 23.47 -16.53 -0.77
C MET A 426 24.89 -16.25 -1.20
N LYS A 427 25.06 -15.13 -1.92
CA LYS A 427 26.35 -14.49 -2.17
C LYS A 427 26.20 -13.00 -1.86
N ILE A 428 26.78 -12.56 -0.75
CA ILE A 428 26.64 -11.19 -0.23
C ILE A 428 28.00 -10.52 -0.24
N GLY A 429 28.11 -9.39 -0.94
CA GLY A 429 29.39 -8.73 -1.18
C GLY A 429 30.27 -9.51 -2.15
N ASP A 430 31.49 -9.04 -2.35
CA ASP A 430 32.45 -9.67 -3.24
C ASP A 430 33.75 -10.00 -2.50
N LYS A 431 34.26 -11.23 -2.71
CA LYS A 431 35.54 -11.65 -2.15
C LYS A 431 36.72 -10.75 -2.58
N TYR A 432 36.65 -10.13 -3.74
CA TYR A 432 37.66 -9.19 -4.24
C TYR A 432 37.50 -7.78 -3.66
N LYS A 433 36.41 -7.51 -2.97
CA LYS A 433 36.13 -6.28 -2.24
C LYS A 433 36.04 -6.51 -0.72
N ALA A 434 36.91 -7.39 -0.19
CA ALA A 434 36.95 -7.69 1.24
C ALA A 434 37.12 -6.47 2.13
N ASN A 435 37.67 -5.39 1.58
CA ASN A 435 37.86 -4.10 2.26
C ASN A 435 36.64 -3.15 2.17
N ASP A 436 35.59 -3.53 1.45
CA ASP A 436 34.34 -2.80 1.33
C ASP A 436 33.16 -3.73 1.65
N PRO A 437 33.03 -4.20 2.89
CA PRO A 437 31.96 -5.09 3.30
C PRO A 437 30.62 -4.37 3.29
N ILE A 438 29.52 -5.10 3.09
CA ILE A 438 28.18 -4.58 3.36
C ILE A 438 28.03 -4.27 4.86
N ASN A 439 27.11 -3.39 5.22
CA ASN A 439 27.05 -2.91 6.60
C ASN A 439 26.44 -3.91 7.58
N VAL A 440 25.24 -4.47 7.29
CA VAL A 440 24.53 -5.38 8.20
C VAL A 440 24.04 -6.63 7.45
N LEU A 441 24.31 -7.80 8.02
CA LEU A 441 23.80 -9.08 7.51
C LEU A 441 23.20 -9.92 8.63
N HIS A 442 21.90 -10.17 8.59
CA HIS A 442 21.23 -11.08 9.50
C HIS A 442 20.59 -12.24 8.72
N VAL A 443 20.93 -13.47 9.07
CA VAL A 443 20.42 -14.69 8.40
C VAL A 443 20.03 -15.72 9.46
N TRP A 444 18.74 -16.08 9.52
CA TRP A 444 18.28 -17.00 10.57
C TRP A 444 17.13 -17.91 10.12
N ASN A 445 17.10 -19.11 10.73
CA ASN A 445 16.02 -20.09 10.52
C ASN A 445 15.83 -20.51 9.05
N ASN A 446 16.89 -20.54 8.23
CA ASN A 446 16.80 -21.02 6.86
C ASN A 446 17.20 -22.49 6.78
N HIS A 447 16.61 -23.22 5.84
CA HIS A 447 16.97 -24.58 5.49
C HIS A 447 17.60 -24.61 4.10
N ILE A 448 18.89 -24.94 4.04
CA ILE A 448 19.71 -24.88 2.83
C ILE A 448 20.21 -26.27 2.52
N THR A 449 19.88 -26.78 1.35
CA THR A 449 20.29 -28.12 0.92
C THR A 449 20.81 -28.10 -0.51
N LYS A 450 21.77 -29.01 -0.79
CA LYS A 450 22.33 -29.24 -2.12
C LYS A 450 22.93 -28.00 -2.80
N ALA A 451 23.43 -27.02 -2.05
CA ALA A 451 24.20 -25.93 -2.64
C ALA A 451 25.48 -26.48 -3.30
N TYR A 452 25.71 -26.16 -4.57
CA TYR A 452 26.87 -26.70 -5.30
C TYR A 452 28.22 -26.21 -4.73
N ARG A 453 28.28 -24.92 -4.31
CA ARG A 453 29.45 -24.37 -3.60
C ARG A 453 29.14 -24.15 -2.13
N HIS A 454 29.06 -22.90 -1.71
CA HIS A 454 28.77 -22.55 -0.33
C HIS A 454 27.28 -22.28 -0.13
N GLY A 455 26.74 -22.67 1.01
CA GLY A 455 25.39 -22.26 1.37
C GLY A 455 25.29 -20.73 1.45
N ILE A 456 26.05 -20.12 2.35
CA ILE A 456 26.18 -18.67 2.51
C ILE A 456 27.63 -18.28 2.28
N GLY A 457 27.89 -17.38 1.32
CA GLY A 457 29.17 -16.70 1.15
C GLY A 457 28.99 -15.19 1.36
N PHE A 458 29.83 -14.56 2.16
CA PHE A 458 29.64 -13.15 2.46
C PHE A 458 30.94 -12.38 2.73
N THR A 459 30.86 -11.07 2.49
CA THR A 459 31.77 -10.03 3.00
C THR A 459 30.86 -8.97 3.64
N ALA A 460 30.79 -8.93 4.97
CA ALA A 460 29.86 -8.08 5.69
C ALA A 460 30.33 -7.70 7.08
N ASP A 461 29.92 -6.52 7.57
CA ASP A 461 30.05 -6.07 8.96
C ASP A 461 28.79 -6.43 9.73
N PHE A 462 28.84 -6.39 11.06
CA PHE A 462 27.69 -6.62 11.95
C PHE A 462 26.83 -7.83 11.54
N VAL A 463 27.45 -8.98 11.48
CA VAL A 463 26.87 -10.21 10.96
C VAL A 463 26.23 -11.02 12.08
N GLN A 464 25.02 -11.51 11.84
CA GLN A 464 24.34 -12.52 12.66
C GLN A 464 23.82 -13.65 11.79
N ILE A 465 24.36 -14.86 11.95
CA ILE A 465 23.92 -16.06 11.23
C ILE A 465 23.56 -17.12 12.25
N ASN A 466 22.25 -17.33 12.49
CA ASN A 466 21.77 -18.11 13.61
C ASN A 466 20.70 -19.13 13.21
N ASN A 467 20.75 -20.32 13.80
CA ASN A 467 19.71 -21.35 13.66
C ASN A 467 19.44 -21.79 12.21
N ASN A 468 20.44 -21.78 11.34
CA ASN A 468 20.28 -22.26 9.96
C ASN A 468 20.71 -23.73 9.86
N THR A 469 20.09 -24.46 8.96
CA THR A 469 20.43 -25.86 8.66
C THR A 469 21.03 -25.95 7.26
N PHE A 470 22.18 -26.56 7.14
CA PHE A 470 22.88 -26.82 5.89
C PHE A 470 23.03 -28.32 5.68
N TYR A 471 22.56 -28.83 4.55
CA TYR A 471 22.63 -30.24 4.23
C TYR A 471 23.16 -30.46 2.81
N LYS A 472 24.19 -31.31 2.67
CA LYS A 472 24.81 -31.64 1.37
C LYS A 472 25.22 -30.41 0.56
N CYS A 473 25.91 -29.44 1.17
CA CYS A 473 26.56 -28.37 0.42
C CYS A 473 27.91 -28.86 -0.14
N GLY A 474 28.20 -28.60 -1.40
CA GLY A 474 29.43 -29.05 -2.06
C GLY A 474 30.71 -28.33 -1.59
N GLY A 475 30.57 -27.10 -1.10
CA GLY A 475 31.60 -26.34 -0.41
C GLY A 475 31.31 -26.22 1.08
N ASN A 476 31.44 -25.04 1.67
CA ASN A 476 31.13 -24.81 3.08
C ASN A 476 29.64 -24.45 3.27
N GLY A 477 29.05 -24.77 4.42
CA GLY A 477 27.75 -24.24 4.80
C GLY A 477 27.81 -22.71 4.84
N ILE A 478 28.81 -22.16 5.53
CA ILE A 478 29.05 -20.72 5.67
C ILE A 478 30.49 -20.41 5.29
N TYR A 479 30.70 -19.41 4.43
CA TYR A 479 32.02 -18.93 4.04
C TYR A 479 32.08 -17.40 4.16
N CYS A 480 32.90 -16.92 5.07
CA CYS A 480 33.21 -15.50 5.22
C CYS A 480 34.47 -15.15 4.43
N TRP A 481 34.39 -14.18 3.53
CA TRP A 481 35.54 -13.63 2.81
C TRP A 481 36.20 -12.47 3.52
N GLY A 482 35.46 -11.78 4.40
CA GLY A 482 35.92 -10.65 5.18
C GLY A 482 34.78 -9.95 5.90
N GLY A 483 35.09 -9.19 6.94
CA GLY A 483 34.12 -8.42 7.70
C GLY A 483 34.42 -8.31 9.18
N PHE A 484 33.57 -7.58 9.90
CA PHE A 484 33.71 -7.29 11.32
C PHE A 484 32.48 -7.76 12.11
N HIS A 485 32.61 -7.92 13.43
CA HIS A 485 31.52 -8.21 14.35
C HIS A 485 30.65 -9.39 13.91
N ILE A 486 31.31 -10.51 13.59
CA ILE A 486 30.66 -11.70 13.05
C ILE A 486 30.19 -12.59 14.20
N ASN A 487 28.90 -12.88 14.22
CA ASN A 487 28.26 -13.73 15.20
C ASN A 487 27.55 -14.90 14.49
N VAL A 488 28.02 -16.12 14.71
CA VAL A 488 27.51 -17.34 14.06
C VAL A 488 27.19 -18.36 15.11
N ASN A 489 25.88 -18.59 15.39
CA ASN A 489 25.45 -19.46 16.48
C ASN A 489 24.38 -20.46 16.09
N ASN A 490 24.39 -21.61 16.74
CA ASN A 490 23.34 -22.62 16.65
C ASN A 490 23.01 -23.07 15.22
N ASN A 491 24.00 -23.08 14.32
CA ASN A 491 23.78 -23.59 12.97
C ASN A 491 24.16 -25.07 12.90
N THR A 492 23.43 -25.84 12.10
CA THR A 492 23.70 -27.26 11.85
C THR A 492 24.21 -27.46 10.43
N CYS A 493 25.41 -28.02 10.27
CA CYS A 493 26.01 -28.29 8.97
C CYS A 493 26.38 -29.79 8.87
N SER A 494 25.62 -30.55 8.12
CA SER A 494 25.76 -32.02 8.08
C SER A 494 27.02 -32.57 7.38
N GLN A 495 27.79 -31.74 6.72
CA GLN A 495 29.02 -32.19 6.03
C GLN A 495 30.15 -31.17 5.97
N ILE A 496 30.01 -29.92 6.37
CA ILE A 496 31.03 -28.93 6.07
C ILE A 496 31.10 -27.71 7.01
N ALA A 497 32.32 -27.31 7.15
CA ALA A 497 32.89 -26.24 7.91
C ALA A 497 32.31 -24.84 7.66
N LEU A 498 32.25 -24.07 8.70
CA LEU A 498 32.36 -22.62 8.61
C LEU A 498 33.83 -22.32 8.29
N THR A 499 34.09 -21.68 7.18
CA THR A 499 35.42 -21.13 6.86
C THR A 499 35.45 -19.62 7.06
N LEU A 500 36.36 -19.18 7.90
CA LEU A 500 36.70 -17.77 8.07
C LEU A 500 37.97 -17.48 7.26
N ASP A 501 37.86 -16.63 6.24
CA ASP A 501 38.98 -16.18 5.45
C ASP A 501 38.97 -14.66 5.44
N ASN A 502 40.09 -14.04 5.74
CA ASN A 502 40.23 -12.57 5.82
C ASN A 502 39.19 -11.88 6.73
N CYS A 503 38.78 -12.53 7.81
CA CYS A 503 37.80 -12.01 8.77
C CYS A 503 38.44 -11.07 9.81
N SER A 504 39.47 -10.38 9.43
CA SER A 504 40.05 -9.29 10.23
C SER A 504 39.60 -7.99 9.61
N GLY A 505 39.00 -7.15 10.28
CA GLY A 505 38.59 -5.84 9.81
C GLY A 505 39.70 -4.93 9.28
N VAL A 506 40.55 -5.39 8.44
CA VAL A 506 41.64 -4.60 7.87
C VAL A 506 41.28 -4.18 6.46
N ALA A 507 40.91 -2.92 6.31
CA ALA A 507 41.08 -2.24 5.05
C ALA A 507 42.60 -2.13 4.79
N VAL A 508 43.10 -2.81 3.79
CA VAL A 508 44.46 -2.59 3.29
C VAL A 508 44.47 -1.26 2.56
N GLY A 509 45.13 -0.26 3.12
CA GLY A 509 45.36 1.00 2.42
C GLY A 509 45.03 2.28 3.20
N GLY A 510 45.19 2.29 4.49
CA GLY A 510 45.12 3.51 5.30
C GLY A 510 45.28 3.18 6.78
N ASN A 511 45.94 4.07 7.52
CA ASN A 511 46.09 3.94 8.98
C ASN A 511 44.73 3.83 9.69
N VAL A 512 44.16 2.67 9.68
CA VAL A 512 42.99 2.35 10.51
C VAL A 512 43.48 1.61 11.72
N SER A 513 43.30 2.19 12.89
CA SER A 513 43.52 1.50 14.15
C SER A 513 42.69 0.22 14.16
N LEU A 514 43.35 -0.90 14.33
CA LEU A 514 42.78 -2.24 14.42
C LEU A 514 41.93 -2.39 15.69
N GLU A 515 40.77 -1.76 15.73
CA GLU A 515 39.79 -2.04 16.75
C GLU A 515 38.95 -3.24 16.33
N ALA A 516 39.39 -4.38 16.78
CA ALA A 516 38.63 -5.53 17.21
C ALA A 516 37.54 -6.04 16.30
N SER A 517 37.85 -6.85 15.32
CA SER A 517 36.92 -7.85 14.82
C SER A 517 36.57 -8.82 15.96
N VAL A 518 35.37 -8.78 16.45
CA VAL A 518 34.86 -9.78 17.39
C VAL A 518 34.07 -10.81 16.60
N CYS A 519 34.64 -12.00 16.44
CA CYS A 519 33.91 -13.18 15.96
C CYS A 519 33.42 -13.99 17.14
N MET A 520 32.13 -14.25 17.22
CA MET A 520 31.55 -15.19 18.19
C MET A 520 30.91 -16.36 17.41
N ILE A 521 31.45 -17.57 17.61
CA ILE A 521 31.05 -18.78 16.89
C ILE A 521 30.73 -19.83 17.94
N ASN A 522 29.46 -19.99 18.25
CA ASN A 522 29.06 -20.82 19.38
C ASN A 522 27.97 -21.84 19.00
N ASN A 523 28.02 -23.01 19.65
CA ASN A 523 26.99 -24.04 19.60
C ASN A 523 26.58 -24.47 18.19
N ASN A 524 27.51 -24.44 17.23
CA ASN A 524 27.24 -24.98 15.89
C ASN A 524 27.54 -26.46 15.84
N ASP A 525 26.69 -27.22 15.18
CA ASP A 525 26.98 -28.62 14.78
C ASP A 525 27.69 -28.60 13.43
N ALA A 526 28.96 -28.21 13.46
CA ALA A 526 29.78 -28.06 12.26
C ALA A 526 31.28 -28.02 12.58
N THR A 527 32.12 -28.48 11.67
CA THR A 527 33.57 -28.23 11.72
C THR A 527 33.86 -26.79 11.38
N ILE A 528 34.61 -26.10 12.26
CA ILE A 528 35.07 -24.75 12.06
C ILE A 528 36.48 -24.80 11.42
N ARG A 529 36.63 -24.17 10.27
CA ARG A 529 37.92 -24.06 9.60
C ARG A 529 38.41 -22.62 9.64
N LEU A 530 39.56 -22.39 10.25
CA LEU A 530 40.24 -21.09 10.26
C LEU A 530 41.27 -21.08 9.13
N LYS A 531 41.14 -20.12 8.24
CA LYS A 531 41.99 -19.92 7.09
C LYS A 531 42.60 -18.49 7.15
N SER A 532 43.81 -18.32 6.65
CA SER A 532 44.46 -17.02 6.61
C SER A 532 44.55 -16.34 7.98
N VAL A 533 45.24 -16.98 8.93
CA VAL A 533 45.38 -16.54 10.34
C VAL A 533 45.86 -15.11 10.49
N ASP A 534 46.63 -14.61 9.55
CA ASP A 534 47.17 -13.24 9.61
C ASP A 534 46.08 -12.16 9.60
N THR A 535 44.89 -12.55 9.22
CA THR A 535 43.73 -11.66 9.07
C THR A 535 42.58 -11.94 10.04
N VAL A 536 42.67 -13.00 10.87
CA VAL A 536 41.65 -13.33 11.88
C VAL A 536 42.12 -12.88 13.26
N TYR A 537 41.36 -11.99 13.91
CA TYR A 537 41.68 -11.48 15.25
C TYR A 537 40.50 -11.58 16.19
N ARG A 538 40.77 -11.77 17.49
CA ARG A 538 39.79 -11.75 18.60
C ARG A 538 38.54 -12.62 18.33
N CYS A 539 38.76 -13.90 17.98
CA CYS A 539 37.67 -14.87 17.81
C CYS A 539 37.40 -15.64 19.10
N TYR A 540 36.13 -15.78 19.45
CA TYR A 540 35.65 -16.69 20.48
C TYR A 540 34.92 -17.85 19.80
N ILE A 541 35.43 -19.06 19.97
CA ILE A 541 34.88 -20.28 19.32
C ILE A 541 34.60 -21.29 20.43
N THR A 542 33.34 -21.44 20.78
CA THR A 542 32.96 -22.28 21.92
C THR A 542 31.76 -23.19 21.63
N GLY A 543 31.70 -24.36 22.31
CA GLY A 543 30.53 -25.23 22.29
C GLY A 543 30.18 -25.87 20.95
N ASN A 544 31.07 -25.89 19.98
CA ASN A 544 30.82 -26.52 18.66
C ASN A 544 31.06 -28.03 18.75
N ILE A 545 30.19 -28.83 18.13
CA ILE A 545 30.18 -30.29 18.31
C ILE A 545 31.26 -30.96 17.48
N ALA A 546 31.49 -30.52 16.27
CA ALA A 546 32.35 -31.22 15.30
C ALA A 546 33.83 -30.82 15.32
N GLY A 547 34.25 -29.92 16.22
CA GLY A 547 35.67 -29.57 16.37
C GLY A 547 36.16 -28.45 15.47
N ILE A 548 37.46 -28.19 15.51
CA ILE A 548 38.10 -27.07 14.80
C ILE A 548 39.27 -27.60 13.98
N ALA A 549 39.29 -27.25 12.70
CA ALA A 549 40.41 -27.55 11.80
C ALA A 549 41.18 -26.26 11.48
N TYR A 550 42.47 -26.32 11.69
CA TYR A 550 43.39 -25.21 11.39
C TYR A 550 44.11 -25.45 10.05
N GLU A 551 44.17 -24.47 9.19
CA GLU A 551 44.98 -24.57 7.95
C GLU A 551 46.44 -24.08 8.15
N SER A 552 46.77 -23.57 9.34
CA SER A 552 48.14 -23.14 9.71
C SER A 552 48.45 -23.51 11.16
N ASP A 553 49.67 -23.25 11.59
CA ASP A 553 50.17 -23.61 12.91
C ASP A 553 49.29 -23.02 14.05
N GLU A 554 48.86 -23.90 14.94
CA GLU A 554 47.99 -23.55 16.08
C GLU A 554 48.59 -22.44 16.98
N SER A 555 49.91 -22.40 17.09
CA SER A 555 50.61 -21.37 17.88
C SER A 555 50.35 -19.93 17.38
N LEU A 556 50.09 -19.74 16.12
CA LEU A 556 49.78 -18.44 15.53
C LEU A 556 48.41 -17.90 15.98
N TYR A 557 47.45 -18.79 16.29
CA TYR A 557 46.12 -18.38 16.70
C TYR A 557 46.10 -17.77 18.11
N SER A 558 46.88 -18.32 19.01
CA SER A 558 47.01 -17.75 20.38
C SER A 558 47.57 -16.37 20.40
N SER A 559 48.50 -16.04 19.50
CA SER A 559 49.12 -14.72 19.36
C SER A 559 48.13 -13.67 18.82
N LYS A 560 47.03 -14.09 18.19
CA LYS A 560 45.98 -13.24 17.61
C LYS A 560 44.75 -13.10 18.50
N SER A 561 44.83 -13.51 19.76
CA SER A 561 43.70 -13.47 20.70
C SER A 561 42.48 -14.32 20.24
N ILE A 562 42.72 -15.44 19.59
CA ILE A 562 41.70 -16.42 19.23
C ILE A 562 41.54 -17.37 20.42
N LYS A 563 40.34 -17.37 21.01
CA LYS A 563 39.99 -18.23 22.14
C LYS A 563 39.10 -19.38 21.67
N VAL A 564 39.57 -20.58 21.91
CA VAL A 564 38.87 -21.82 21.53
C VAL A 564 38.59 -22.64 22.80
N GLU A 565 37.32 -22.86 23.11
CA GLU A 565 36.90 -23.55 24.32
C GLU A 565 35.69 -24.47 24.09
N ASN A 566 35.69 -25.61 24.80
CA ASN A 566 34.52 -26.52 24.84
C ASN A 566 34.02 -26.98 23.47
N ASN A 567 34.90 -27.21 22.50
CA ASN A 567 34.52 -27.74 21.20
C ASN A 567 34.77 -29.24 21.15
N GLY A 568 34.01 -29.95 20.35
CA GLY A 568 34.26 -31.39 20.10
C GLY A 568 35.64 -31.60 19.46
N HIS A 569 36.22 -32.77 19.70
CA HIS A 569 37.44 -33.18 19.03
C HIS A 569 37.09 -33.95 17.76
N ILE A 570 37.79 -33.68 16.67
CA ILE A 570 37.74 -34.50 15.45
C ILE A 570 38.59 -35.74 15.65
#